data_d7ec3552d14423d6d11f6c89d845b9f0
#
_entry.id   d7ec3552d14423d6d11f6c89d845b9f0
#
_cell.length_a   1.000
_cell.length_b   1.000
_cell.length_c   1.000
_cell.angle_alpha   90.00
_cell.angle_beta   90.00
_cell.angle_gamma   90.00
#
_symmetry.space_group_name_H-M   'P 1'
#
loop_
_entity.id
_entity.type
_entity.pdbx_description
1 polymer ?
#
loop_
_entity_poly.entity_id
_entity_poly.type
_entity_poly.pdbx_seq_one_letter_code
_entity_poly.pdbx_strand_id
1 'polypeptide(L)'
;MGRTLVFAALGLMIASGPALAAELVIPVSAIDASGVGAIIGSLKVKDGKGGMMVTPRLAGLTPGPHGFHIHENPSCQPKEQDGKPVPGLSAGGHYDPAKAGKHEGPWGHGHLGDLPALAVNGDGTATDPVVVPKLKVADLKGRAVVIHAGADNYADQPKPLGGGGGRVACGVVPAK
;
A
#
# COMPACT_ATOMS: atom_id res chain seq x y z
N MET A 1 41.49 45.76 -41.96
CA MET A 1 39.99 45.60 -41.88
C MET A 1 39.68 44.24 -41.34
N GLY A 2 39.54 44.11 -40.01
CA GLY A 2 39.20 42.85 -39.33
C GLY A 2 37.67 42.77 -39.11
N ARG A 3 37.05 41.69 -39.62
CA ARG A 3 35.61 41.43 -39.41
C ARG A 3 35.49 40.49 -38.20
N THR A 4 34.99 41.02 -37.10
CA THR A 4 34.65 40.27 -35.90
C THR A 4 33.32 39.52 -36.13
N LEU A 5 33.36 38.19 -36.16
CA LEU A 5 32.17 37.34 -36.20
C LEU A 5 31.65 37.18 -34.77
N VAL A 6 30.46 37.68 -34.49
CA VAL A 6 29.71 37.46 -33.23
C VAL A 6 28.89 36.20 -33.40
N PHE A 7 29.23 35.15 -32.67
CA PHE A 7 28.41 33.94 -32.57
C PHE A 7 27.32 34.17 -31.51
N ALA A 8 26.08 34.27 -31.94
CA ALA A 8 24.92 34.24 -31.03
C ALA A 8 24.63 32.80 -30.61
N ALA A 9 24.86 32.47 -29.35
CA ALA A 9 24.48 31.20 -28.76
C ALA A 9 22.95 31.20 -28.48
N LEU A 10 22.21 30.44 -29.25
CA LEU A 10 20.77 30.24 -29.06
C LEU A 10 20.58 29.23 -27.90
N GLY A 11 20.31 29.72 -26.71
CA GLY A 11 20.01 28.86 -25.55
C GLY A 11 18.67 28.16 -25.70
N LEU A 12 18.68 26.82 -25.82
CA LEU A 12 17.49 25.99 -25.84
C LEU A 12 16.90 25.92 -24.42
N MET A 13 15.85 26.67 -24.15
CA MET A 13 15.08 26.54 -22.89
C MET A 13 14.24 25.26 -22.97
N ILE A 14 14.63 24.23 -22.25
CA ILE A 14 13.82 23.02 -22.03
C ILE A 14 12.75 23.38 -20.99
N ALA A 15 11.53 23.60 -21.41
CA ALA A 15 10.39 23.76 -20.51
C ALA A 15 10.07 22.39 -19.90
N SER A 16 10.42 22.19 -18.63
CA SER A 16 9.92 21.05 -17.84
C SER A 16 8.43 21.23 -17.60
N GLY A 17 7.61 20.50 -18.35
CA GLY A 17 6.17 20.42 -18.09
C GLY A 17 5.89 19.83 -16.69
N PRO A 18 4.69 20.08 -16.11
CA PRO A 18 4.32 19.51 -14.82
C PRO A 18 4.36 17.99 -14.91
N ALA A 19 5.17 17.35 -14.05
CA ALA A 19 5.16 15.91 -13.90
C ALA A 19 3.76 15.49 -13.42
N LEU A 20 3.05 14.71 -14.23
CA LEU A 20 1.79 14.10 -13.81
C LEU A 20 2.08 13.26 -12.55
N ALA A 21 1.29 13.48 -11.50
CA ALA A 21 1.38 12.69 -10.29
C ALA A 21 1.18 11.20 -10.66
N ALA A 22 2.08 10.34 -10.20
CA ALA A 22 1.96 8.90 -10.43
C ALA A 22 0.64 8.40 -9.85
N GLU A 23 -0.15 7.73 -10.69
CA GLU A 23 -1.42 7.11 -10.32
C GLU A 23 -1.34 5.61 -10.63
N LEU A 24 -1.80 4.77 -9.71
CA LEU A 24 -1.82 3.33 -9.87
C LEU A 24 -3.16 2.77 -9.38
N VAL A 25 -3.69 1.79 -10.10
CA VAL A 25 -4.87 1.02 -9.69
C VAL A 25 -4.42 -0.39 -9.34
N ILE A 26 -4.72 -0.82 -8.12
CA ILE A 26 -4.34 -2.13 -7.57
C ILE A 26 -5.61 -2.95 -7.43
N PRO A 27 -5.81 -4.01 -8.25
CA PRO A 27 -6.88 -4.97 -8.02
C PRO A 27 -6.68 -5.68 -6.69
N VAL A 28 -7.77 -5.87 -5.94
CA VAL A 28 -7.78 -6.56 -4.65
C VAL A 28 -8.68 -7.77 -4.73
N SER A 29 -8.17 -8.91 -4.31
CA SER A 29 -8.91 -10.18 -4.23
C SER A 29 -9.13 -10.60 -2.79
N ALA A 30 -10.24 -11.28 -2.53
CA ALA A 30 -10.38 -12.08 -1.31
C ALA A 30 -9.32 -13.18 -1.30
N ILE A 31 -8.83 -13.53 -0.11
CA ILE A 31 -7.85 -14.60 0.07
C ILE A 31 -8.26 -15.52 1.22
N ASP A 32 -7.96 -16.79 1.07
CA ASP A 32 -8.15 -17.79 2.10
C ASP A 32 -7.02 -18.84 2.08
N ALA A 33 -7.17 -19.92 2.85
CA ALA A 33 -6.19 -20.99 2.93
C ALA A 33 -6.00 -21.76 1.62
N SER A 34 -6.99 -21.70 0.70
CA SER A 34 -6.92 -22.34 -0.62
C SER A 34 -6.21 -21.47 -1.67
N GLY A 35 -6.05 -20.16 -1.39
CA GLY A 35 -5.33 -19.23 -2.27
C GLY A 35 -6.03 -17.90 -2.50
N VAL A 36 -5.80 -17.34 -3.70
CA VAL A 36 -6.38 -16.08 -4.14
C VAL A 36 -7.72 -16.36 -4.80
N GLY A 37 -8.77 -15.77 -4.24
CA GLY A 37 -10.15 -15.91 -4.69
C GLY A 37 -10.60 -14.81 -5.67
N ALA A 38 -11.87 -14.47 -5.60
CA ALA A 38 -12.49 -13.47 -6.48
C ALA A 38 -11.95 -12.05 -6.21
N ILE A 39 -11.91 -11.23 -7.25
CA ILE A 39 -11.65 -9.80 -7.12
C ILE A 39 -12.84 -9.16 -6.41
N ILE A 40 -12.57 -8.45 -5.30
CA ILE A 40 -13.55 -7.72 -4.49
C ILE A 40 -13.54 -6.21 -4.76
N GLY A 41 -12.71 -5.75 -5.69
CA GLY A 41 -12.61 -4.36 -6.10
C GLY A 41 -11.19 -3.90 -6.36
N SER A 42 -10.91 -2.64 -6.11
CA SER A 42 -9.59 -2.04 -6.35
C SER A 42 -9.27 -0.91 -5.38
N LEU A 43 -7.98 -0.61 -5.27
CA LEU A 43 -7.45 0.59 -4.62
C LEU A 43 -6.85 1.49 -5.69
N LYS A 44 -7.32 2.73 -5.79
CA LYS A 44 -6.68 3.77 -6.59
C LYS A 44 -5.73 4.54 -5.70
N VAL A 45 -4.45 4.58 -6.05
CA VAL A 45 -3.42 5.27 -5.28
C VAL A 45 -2.77 6.36 -6.11
N LYS A 46 -2.49 7.50 -5.50
CA LYS A 46 -1.79 8.63 -6.12
C LYS A 46 -0.99 9.40 -5.10
N ASP A 47 0.12 9.96 -5.53
CA ASP A 47 0.85 10.92 -4.71
C ASP A 47 0.08 12.23 -4.57
N GLY A 48 0.09 12.81 -3.37
CA GLY A 48 -0.62 14.02 -3.04
C GLY A 48 0.10 14.88 -2.01
N LYS A 49 -0.48 16.02 -1.74
CA LYS A 49 -0.01 16.91 -0.66
C LYS A 49 -0.28 16.22 0.68
N GLY A 50 0.78 15.97 1.45
CA GLY A 50 0.68 15.30 2.76
C GLY A 50 0.92 13.79 2.73
N GLY A 51 1.22 13.19 1.57
CA GLY A 51 1.51 11.76 1.44
C GLY A 51 0.81 11.10 0.26
N MET A 52 0.77 9.79 0.24
CA MET A 52 0.04 9.00 -0.75
C MET A 52 -1.45 8.95 -0.36
N MET A 53 -2.34 9.22 -1.29
CA MET A 53 -3.78 9.03 -1.12
C MET A 53 -4.18 7.67 -1.67
N VAL A 54 -4.90 6.90 -0.88
CA VAL A 54 -5.52 5.63 -1.26
C VAL A 54 -7.03 5.84 -1.28
N THR A 55 -7.65 5.58 -2.43
CA THR A 55 -9.10 5.62 -2.59
C THR A 55 -9.60 4.20 -2.85
N PRO A 56 -10.19 3.53 -1.85
CA PRO A 56 -10.72 2.19 -2.01
C PRO A 56 -12.04 2.22 -2.79
N ARG A 57 -12.28 1.13 -3.52
CA ARG A 57 -13.55 0.74 -4.13
C ARG A 57 -13.69 -0.75 -3.94
N LEU A 58 -14.02 -1.16 -2.73
CA LEU A 58 -14.07 -2.56 -2.30
C LEU A 58 -15.47 -2.90 -1.82
N ALA A 59 -15.83 -4.18 -1.93
CA ALA A 59 -17.07 -4.73 -1.39
C ALA A 59 -16.87 -6.16 -0.88
N GLY A 60 -17.77 -6.64 -0.03
CA GLY A 60 -17.73 -8.00 0.51
C GLY A 60 -16.80 -8.19 1.70
N LEU A 61 -16.40 -7.09 2.34
CA LEU A 61 -15.66 -7.10 3.61
C LEU A 61 -16.65 -7.08 4.81
N THR A 62 -16.19 -7.53 5.98
CA THR A 62 -16.99 -7.38 7.20
C THR A 62 -17.02 -5.90 7.60
N PRO A 63 -18.18 -5.38 8.09
CA PRO A 63 -18.27 -4.00 8.57
C PRO A 63 -17.33 -3.69 9.73
N GLY A 64 -16.79 -2.49 9.77
CA GLY A 64 -15.92 -1.99 10.83
C GLY A 64 -14.51 -1.62 10.37
N PRO A 65 -13.61 -1.29 11.29
CA PRO A 65 -12.21 -0.98 10.98
C PRO A 65 -11.41 -2.27 10.74
N HIS A 66 -10.51 -2.22 9.77
CA HIS A 66 -9.61 -3.31 9.41
C HIS A 66 -8.16 -2.84 9.42
N GLY A 67 -7.24 -3.67 9.92
CA GLY A 67 -5.81 -3.50 9.71
C GLY A 67 -5.51 -3.49 8.21
N PHE A 68 -4.71 -2.52 7.79
CA PHE A 68 -4.45 -2.24 6.39
C PHE A 68 -2.97 -1.90 6.22
N HIS A 69 -2.23 -2.77 5.52
CA HIS A 69 -0.78 -2.66 5.51
C HIS A 69 -0.17 -2.96 4.15
N ILE A 70 1.01 -2.37 3.91
CA ILE A 70 1.91 -2.79 2.82
C ILE A 70 2.83 -3.88 3.36
N HIS A 71 2.89 -5.00 2.65
CA HIS A 71 3.73 -6.15 2.96
C HIS A 71 4.93 -6.25 2.01
N GLU A 72 5.99 -6.94 2.46
CA GLU A 72 7.31 -6.96 1.84
C GLU A 72 7.33 -7.52 0.42
N ASN A 73 6.55 -8.59 0.14
CA ASN A 73 6.65 -9.36 -1.09
C ASN A 73 5.42 -9.18 -1.98
N PRO A 74 5.58 -9.18 -3.32
CA PRO A 74 4.47 -9.04 -4.26
C PRO A 74 3.73 -10.38 -4.46
N SER A 75 3.17 -10.93 -3.38
CA SER A 75 2.47 -12.20 -3.40
C SER A 75 1.29 -12.21 -2.45
N CYS A 76 0.14 -12.72 -2.90
CA CYS A 76 -1.05 -12.96 -2.10
C CYS A 76 -1.26 -14.45 -1.80
N GLN A 77 -0.32 -15.32 -2.19
CA GLN A 77 -0.45 -16.76 -2.02
C GLN A 77 -0.37 -17.18 -0.55
N PRO A 78 -1.06 -18.25 -0.16
CA PRO A 78 -0.85 -18.86 1.14
C PRO A 78 0.55 -19.45 1.22
N LYS A 79 1.03 -19.61 2.43
CA LYS A 79 2.26 -20.34 2.74
C LYS A 79 2.00 -21.18 3.98
N GLU A 80 2.61 -22.35 4.01
CA GLU A 80 2.50 -23.25 5.15
C GLU A 80 3.23 -22.68 6.37
N GLN A 81 2.57 -22.74 7.51
CA GLN A 81 3.11 -22.44 8.83
C GLN A 81 2.52 -23.43 9.81
N ASP A 82 3.36 -24.13 10.57
CA ASP A 82 2.97 -25.16 11.56
C ASP A 82 2.05 -26.24 10.97
N GLY A 83 2.35 -26.69 9.75
CA GLY A 83 1.61 -27.73 9.04
C GLY A 83 0.24 -27.29 8.50
N LYS A 84 -0.06 -25.98 8.46
CA LYS A 84 -1.32 -25.43 7.97
C LYS A 84 -1.09 -24.29 6.97
N PRO A 85 -1.85 -24.23 5.87
CA PRO A 85 -1.78 -23.10 4.95
C PRO A 85 -2.38 -21.84 5.61
N VAL A 86 -1.58 -20.77 5.65
CA VAL A 86 -1.98 -19.45 6.17
C VAL A 86 -2.21 -18.51 4.99
N PRO A 87 -3.42 -17.91 4.86
CA PRO A 87 -3.76 -17.01 3.77
C PRO A 87 -2.78 -15.86 3.63
N GLY A 88 -2.35 -15.57 2.40
CA GLY A 88 -1.50 -14.44 2.09
C GLY A 88 -0.13 -14.40 2.79
N LEU A 89 0.29 -15.47 3.47
CA LEU A 89 1.55 -15.46 4.24
C LEU A 89 2.78 -15.26 3.35
N SER A 90 2.70 -15.59 2.06
CA SER A 90 3.78 -15.33 1.10
C SER A 90 4.07 -13.83 0.90
N ALA A 91 3.16 -12.93 1.28
CA ALA A 91 3.41 -11.49 1.29
C ALA A 91 4.51 -11.06 2.28
N GLY A 92 4.87 -11.93 3.23
CA GLY A 92 5.88 -11.60 4.26
C GLY A 92 5.32 -10.76 5.40
N GLY A 93 6.19 -10.05 6.11
CA GLY A 93 5.87 -9.10 7.17
C GLY A 93 5.39 -7.75 6.64
N HIS A 94 5.09 -6.81 7.54
CA HIS A 94 4.87 -5.42 7.16
C HIS A 94 6.16 -4.83 6.57
N TYR A 95 6.01 -3.98 5.55
CA TYR A 95 7.15 -3.33 4.90
C TYR A 95 7.92 -2.47 5.89
N ASP A 96 9.14 -2.87 6.22
CA ASP A 96 10.01 -2.23 7.21
C ASP A 96 11.44 -2.05 6.68
N PRO A 97 11.65 -1.12 5.74
CA PRO A 97 12.98 -0.89 5.15
C PRO A 97 14.01 -0.35 6.14
N ALA A 98 13.54 0.29 7.22
CA ALA A 98 14.39 0.82 8.29
C ALA A 98 14.75 -0.24 9.36
N LYS A 99 14.12 -1.43 9.30
CA LYS A 99 14.27 -2.50 10.31
C LYS A 99 13.94 -2.01 11.73
N ALA A 100 12.88 -1.21 11.84
CA ALA A 100 12.40 -0.69 13.10
C ALA A 100 11.90 -1.80 14.03
N GLY A 101 11.36 -2.88 13.45
CA GLY A 101 10.88 -4.06 14.17
C GLY A 101 9.74 -3.77 15.15
N LYS A 102 8.96 -2.70 14.89
CA LYS A 102 7.87 -2.23 15.75
C LYS A 102 6.65 -1.86 14.93
N HIS A 103 5.48 -2.16 15.44
CA HIS A 103 4.22 -1.70 14.91
C HIS A 103 3.76 -0.45 15.70
N GLU A 104 3.88 0.73 15.09
CA GLU A 104 3.54 2.02 15.72
C GLU A 104 2.56 2.83 14.86
N GLY A 105 1.93 2.17 13.88
CA GLY A 105 0.97 2.78 12.98
C GLY A 105 1.56 3.82 12.01
N PRO A 106 0.73 4.50 11.23
CA PRO A 106 1.18 5.34 10.11
C PRO A 106 1.88 6.62 10.54
N TRP A 107 1.71 7.06 11.78
CA TRP A 107 2.31 8.30 12.30
C TRP A 107 3.54 8.05 13.19
N GLY A 108 3.72 6.83 13.69
CA GLY A 108 4.85 6.43 14.55
C GLY A 108 6.18 6.28 13.81
N HIS A 109 7.16 5.70 14.46
CA HIS A 109 8.50 5.42 13.92
C HIS A 109 8.74 3.92 13.67
N GLY A 110 7.65 3.13 13.60
CA GLY A 110 7.64 1.71 13.30
C GLY A 110 7.75 1.39 11.81
N HIS A 111 7.08 0.29 11.40
CA HIS A 111 7.08 -0.15 10.02
C HIS A 111 6.55 0.94 9.07
N LEU A 112 7.22 1.14 7.95
CA LEU A 112 6.77 2.10 6.93
C LEU A 112 5.46 1.62 6.27
N GLY A 113 5.22 0.32 6.25
CA GLY A 113 4.02 -0.31 5.70
C GLY A 113 2.77 -0.22 6.55
N ASP A 114 2.82 0.37 7.76
CA ASP A 114 1.65 0.56 8.61
C ASP A 114 0.81 1.73 8.07
N LEU A 115 -0.43 1.43 7.64
CA LEU A 115 -1.35 2.42 7.09
C LEU A 115 -2.45 2.77 8.11
N PRO A 116 -3.15 3.90 7.95
CA PRO A 116 -4.39 4.12 8.69
C PRO A 116 -5.39 2.99 8.40
N ALA A 117 -6.10 2.53 9.41
CA ALA A 117 -7.08 1.45 9.27
C ALA A 117 -8.08 1.74 8.16
N LEU A 118 -8.45 0.69 7.42
CA LEU A 118 -9.48 0.76 6.41
C LEU A 118 -10.86 0.72 7.08
N ALA A 119 -11.67 1.75 6.87
CA ALA A 119 -13.06 1.75 7.32
C ALA A 119 -13.95 1.01 6.32
N VAL A 120 -14.72 0.04 6.80
CA VAL A 120 -15.72 -0.70 6.03
C VAL A 120 -17.11 -0.35 6.54
N ASN A 121 -17.97 0.09 5.61
CA ASN A 121 -19.35 0.49 5.87
C ASN A 121 -20.24 -0.69 6.32
N GLY A 122 -21.41 -0.37 6.86
CA GLY A 122 -22.39 -1.38 7.30
C GLY A 122 -22.89 -2.33 6.19
N ASP A 123 -22.76 -1.94 4.92
CA ASP A 123 -23.09 -2.76 3.74
C ASP A 123 -21.90 -3.59 3.22
N GLY A 124 -20.77 -3.57 3.90
CA GLY A 124 -19.54 -4.29 3.51
C GLY A 124 -18.71 -3.62 2.43
N THR A 125 -19.00 -2.35 2.11
CA THR A 125 -18.18 -1.56 1.15
C THR A 125 -17.11 -0.73 1.87
N ALA A 126 -15.98 -0.48 1.19
CA ALA A 126 -14.99 0.49 1.62
C ALA A 126 -14.77 1.50 0.48
N THR A 127 -15.07 2.77 0.75
CA THR A 127 -15.03 3.85 -0.25
C THR A 127 -14.33 5.11 0.25
N ASP A 128 -14.08 5.23 1.55
CA ASP A 128 -13.51 6.41 2.16
C ASP A 128 -12.01 6.54 1.86
N PRO A 129 -11.55 7.67 1.31
CA PRO A 129 -10.14 7.88 1.03
C PRO A 129 -9.29 7.91 2.30
N VAL A 130 -8.11 7.32 2.22
CA VAL A 130 -7.11 7.27 3.28
C VAL A 130 -5.85 8.01 2.84
N VAL A 131 -5.35 8.91 3.68
CA VAL A 131 -4.07 9.60 3.45
C VAL A 131 -2.97 8.89 4.24
N VAL A 132 -1.94 8.44 3.52
CA VAL A 132 -0.79 7.71 4.06
C VAL A 132 0.41 8.66 4.08
N PRO A 133 0.84 9.17 5.24
CA PRO A 133 1.72 10.34 5.31
C PRO A 133 3.16 10.08 4.86
N LYS A 134 3.66 8.84 4.97
CA LYS A 134 5.08 8.53 4.81
C LYS A 134 5.43 7.79 3.53
N LEU A 135 4.44 7.27 2.80
CA LEU A 135 4.62 6.50 1.58
C LEU A 135 4.37 7.33 0.33
N LYS A 136 5.02 6.90 -0.75
CA LYS A 136 4.79 7.33 -2.12
C LYS A 136 4.31 6.14 -2.96
N VAL A 137 3.65 6.41 -4.07
CA VAL A 137 3.22 5.36 -5.03
C VAL A 137 4.39 4.48 -5.46
N ALA A 138 5.58 5.07 -5.63
CA ALA A 138 6.79 4.35 -6.01
C ALA A 138 7.22 3.28 -4.99
N ASP A 139 6.94 3.49 -3.71
CA ASP A 139 7.29 2.56 -2.63
C ASP A 139 6.46 1.27 -2.67
N LEU A 140 5.35 1.27 -3.40
CA LEU A 140 4.48 0.09 -3.51
C LEU A 140 5.02 -0.97 -4.48
N LYS A 141 5.93 -0.61 -5.38
CA LYS A 141 6.49 -1.53 -6.37
C LYS A 141 7.14 -2.75 -5.73
N GLY A 142 6.80 -3.93 -6.23
CA GLY A 142 7.32 -5.20 -5.71
C GLY A 142 6.77 -5.57 -4.33
N ARG A 143 5.55 -5.14 -3.99
CA ARG A 143 4.92 -5.35 -2.68
C ARG A 143 3.49 -5.82 -2.81
N ALA A 144 2.90 -6.20 -1.68
CA ALA A 144 1.48 -6.48 -1.59
C ALA A 144 0.80 -5.51 -0.61
N VAL A 145 -0.45 -5.18 -0.91
CA VAL A 145 -1.36 -4.50 0.00
C VAL A 145 -2.23 -5.57 0.63
N VAL A 146 -2.31 -5.62 1.96
CA VAL A 146 -3.08 -6.63 2.69
C VAL A 146 -4.10 -5.96 3.60
N ILE A 147 -5.32 -6.51 3.61
CA ILE A 147 -6.40 -6.16 4.52
C ILE A 147 -6.57 -7.31 5.50
N HIS A 148 -6.61 -6.99 6.79
CA HIS A 148 -6.73 -7.95 7.88
C HIS A 148 -8.18 -8.11 8.35
N ALA A 149 -8.46 -9.20 9.08
CA ALA A 149 -9.81 -9.53 9.54
C ALA A 149 -10.33 -8.58 10.64
N GLY A 150 -9.43 -8.08 11.47
CA GLY A 150 -9.75 -7.23 12.63
C GLY A 150 -9.15 -5.84 12.54
N ALA A 151 -9.51 -5.02 13.51
CA ALA A 151 -9.02 -3.66 13.67
C ALA A 151 -7.52 -3.62 14.00
N ASP A 152 -6.93 -2.45 13.80
CA ASP A 152 -5.55 -2.14 14.15
C ASP A 152 -5.52 -1.12 15.29
N ASN A 153 -4.81 -1.44 16.38
CA ASN A 153 -4.63 -0.55 17.53
C ASN A 153 -3.35 0.27 17.46
N TYR A 154 -2.58 0.15 16.35
CA TYR A 154 -1.31 0.84 16.10
C TYR A 154 -0.22 0.60 17.16
N ALA A 155 -0.21 -0.60 17.76
CA ALA A 155 0.76 -1.00 18.77
C ALA A 155 1.01 -2.51 18.73
N ASP A 156 2.14 -2.95 19.30
CA ASP A 156 2.46 -4.38 19.46
C ASP A 156 1.80 -5.01 20.70
N GLN A 157 1.10 -4.21 21.50
CA GLN A 157 0.40 -4.67 22.70
C GLN A 157 -1.08 -4.25 22.65
N PRO A 158 -2.02 -5.06 23.17
CA PRO A 158 -1.83 -6.37 23.84
C PRO A 158 -1.60 -7.54 22.86
N LYS A 159 -1.71 -7.29 21.55
CA LYS A 159 -1.44 -8.29 20.49
C LYS A 159 -0.45 -7.71 19.49
N PRO A 160 0.51 -8.50 19.00
CA PRO A 160 1.49 -8.01 18.03
C PRO A 160 0.83 -7.53 16.74
N LEU A 161 1.52 -6.61 16.05
CA LEU A 161 1.12 -6.08 14.74
C LEU A 161 -0.30 -5.49 14.73
N GLY A 162 -0.63 -4.70 15.76
CA GLY A 162 -1.92 -4.02 15.85
C GLY A 162 -3.12 -4.89 16.20
N GLY A 163 -2.92 -6.21 16.30
CA GLY A 163 -3.98 -7.16 16.58
C GLY A 163 -4.92 -7.44 15.42
N GLY A 164 -4.59 -7.03 14.18
CA GLY A 164 -5.42 -7.19 12.98
C GLY A 164 -5.79 -8.63 12.62
N GLY A 165 -5.05 -9.62 13.13
CA GLY A 165 -5.36 -11.03 12.96
C GLY A 165 -5.14 -11.56 11.54
N GLY A 166 -6.00 -12.45 11.08
CA GLY A 166 -5.89 -13.10 9.78
C GLY A 166 -5.94 -12.12 8.60
N ARG A 167 -5.36 -12.52 7.47
CA ARG A 167 -5.39 -11.77 6.20
C ARG A 167 -6.62 -12.23 5.41
N VAL A 168 -7.45 -11.29 4.97
CA VAL A 168 -8.74 -11.59 4.30
C VAL A 168 -8.80 -11.09 2.86
N ALA A 169 -8.01 -10.08 2.52
CA ALA A 169 -7.92 -9.58 1.15
C ALA A 169 -6.50 -9.07 0.85
N CYS A 170 -6.13 -9.12 -0.43
CA CYS A 170 -4.78 -8.80 -0.86
C CYS A 170 -4.75 -8.31 -2.31
N GLY A 171 -3.90 -7.33 -2.58
CA GLY A 171 -3.59 -6.84 -3.92
C GLY A 171 -2.08 -6.76 -4.15
N VAL A 172 -1.61 -7.14 -5.33
CA VAL A 172 -0.19 -7.15 -5.68
C VAL A 172 0.17 -5.96 -6.56
N VAL A 173 1.28 -5.30 -6.23
CA VAL A 173 1.92 -4.32 -7.10
C VAL A 173 3.21 -4.93 -7.66
N PRO A 174 3.27 -5.24 -8.96
CA PRO A 174 4.47 -5.80 -9.59
C PRO A 174 5.69 -4.88 -9.43
N ALA A 175 6.90 -5.46 -9.49
CA ALA A 175 8.14 -4.69 -9.42
C ALA A 175 8.44 -3.90 -10.71
N LYS A 176 7.87 -4.33 -11.85
CA LYS A 176 8.04 -3.73 -13.20
C LYS A 176 6.69 -3.34 -13.77
#